data_eef435c154d2df87b136f829285bb2b1
#
_entry.id   eef435c154d2df87b136f829285bb2b1
#
_cell.length_a   1.000
_cell.length_b   1.000
_cell.length_c   1.000
_cell.angle_alpha   90.00
_cell.angle_beta   90.00
_cell.angle_gamma   90.00
#
_symmetry.space_group_name_H-M   'P 1'
#
loop_
_entity.id
_entity.type
_entity.pdbx_description
1 polymer ?
#
loop_
_entity_poly.entity_id
_entity_poly.type
_entity_poly.pdbx_seq_one_letter_code
_entity_poly.pdbx_strand_id
1 'polypeptide(L)'
;HELKTLLKRWEENIPKITKVKAPALIYEETARAVALLRDIFNPSFQNIYVNDADIYHNIRDYVSLIAPGREEIVQRYTGELPIFDNFAITKQIKSLFGRTVTYKSGAYLIIEHTEAMHVIDVNSGNRSKGSDAQEKTAIDVNTAAADEIARQLRLRDMGGIIVVDFIDMAEAANRQKLFEHMTKAMANDRAKHNILH
;
A
#
# COMPACT_ATOMS: atom_id res chain seq x y z
N HIS A 1 20.91 -14.84 5.37
CA HIS A 1 20.12 -14.88 6.62
C HIS A 1 19.10 -16.02 6.61
N GLU A 2 18.33 -16.19 5.55
CA GLU A 2 17.27 -17.19 5.40
C GLU A 2 17.75 -18.63 5.64
N LEU A 3 18.88 -19.02 5.06
CA LEU A 3 19.48 -20.34 5.27
C LEU A 3 19.79 -20.62 6.75
N LYS A 4 20.34 -19.65 7.47
CA LYS A 4 20.65 -19.81 8.91
C LYS A 4 19.38 -20.01 9.74
N THR A 5 18.31 -19.28 9.38
CA THR A 5 17.00 -19.42 10.04
C THR A 5 16.39 -20.79 9.78
N LEU A 6 16.48 -21.30 8.55
CA LEU A 6 15.99 -22.63 8.18
C LEU A 6 16.79 -23.73 8.92
N LEU A 7 18.11 -23.63 8.97
CA LEU A 7 18.96 -24.57 9.71
C LEU A 7 18.63 -24.59 11.21
N LYS A 8 18.50 -23.41 11.82
CA LYS A 8 18.10 -23.30 13.24
C LYS A 8 16.75 -23.96 13.51
N ARG A 9 15.75 -23.69 12.67
CA ARG A 9 14.41 -24.30 12.76
C ARG A 9 14.49 -25.82 12.61
N TRP A 10 15.31 -26.32 11.70
CA TRP A 10 15.53 -27.75 11.51
C TRP A 10 16.13 -28.39 12.77
N GLU A 11 17.21 -27.82 13.29
CA GLU A 11 17.88 -28.29 14.50
C GLU A 11 16.96 -28.30 15.74
N GLU A 12 16.09 -27.29 15.88
CA GLU A 12 15.14 -27.18 16.98
C GLU A 12 13.97 -28.18 16.89
N ASN A 13 13.59 -28.59 15.68
CA ASN A 13 12.42 -29.45 15.48
C ASN A 13 12.73 -30.93 15.31
N ILE A 14 13.92 -31.31 14.82
CA ILE A 14 14.33 -32.72 14.71
C ILE A 14 14.19 -33.49 16.02
N PRO A 15 14.64 -32.98 17.17
CA PRO A 15 14.51 -33.71 18.44
C PRO A 15 13.06 -33.95 18.87
N LYS A 16 12.10 -33.22 18.33
CA LYS A 16 10.67 -33.41 18.63
C LYS A 16 10.10 -34.65 17.94
N ILE A 17 10.64 -35.02 16.78
CA ILE A 17 10.18 -36.18 15.99
C ILE A 17 10.28 -37.47 16.78
N THR A 18 11.34 -37.62 17.55
CA THR A 18 11.56 -38.83 18.36
C THR A 18 10.71 -38.90 19.63
N LYS A 19 10.07 -37.79 20.01
CA LYS A 19 9.29 -37.68 21.27
C LYS A 19 7.77 -37.80 21.07
N VAL A 20 7.30 -37.78 19.84
CA VAL A 20 5.85 -37.78 19.53
C VAL A 20 5.47 -39.00 18.71
N LYS A 21 4.26 -39.52 18.95
CA LYS A 21 3.71 -40.65 18.20
C LYS A 21 2.99 -40.11 16.94
N ALA A 22 3.30 -40.66 15.79
CA ALA A 22 2.68 -40.32 14.53
C ALA A 22 1.17 -40.73 14.51
N PRO A 23 0.29 -39.93 13.85
CA PRO A 23 0.57 -38.65 13.23
C PRO A 23 0.60 -37.51 14.25
N ALA A 24 1.57 -36.59 14.13
CA ALA A 24 1.65 -35.38 14.96
C ALA A 24 2.25 -34.20 14.19
N LEU A 25 1.78 -32.98 14.47
CA LEU A 25 2.35 -31.76 13.94
C LEU A 25 3.68 -31.47 14.66
N ILE A 26 4.77 -31.45 13.92
CA ILE A 26 6.11 -31.19 14.45
C ILE A 26 6.47 -29.70 14.35
N TYR A 27 6.10 -29.09 13.24
CA TYR A 27 6.37 -27.69 12.94
C TYR A 27 5.28 -27.14 12.03
N GLU A 28 4.85 -25.95 12.36
CA GLU A 28 3.95 -25.14 11.51
C GLU A 28 4.73 -23.94 10.98
N GLU A 29 4.59 -23.66 9.71
CA GLU A 29 5.26 -22.51 9.11
C GLU A 29 4.81 -21.20 9.76
N THR A 30 5.74 -20.30 9.91
CA THR A 30 5.62 -19.03 10.62
C THR A 30 4.33 -18.30 10.26
N ALA A 31 3.67 -17.76 11.28
CA ALA A 31 2.44 -17.01 11.18
C ALA A 31 2.41 -16.10 9.93
N ARG A 32 1.31 -16.12 9.20
CA ARG A 32 1.06 -15.33 7.96
C ARG A 32 1.50 -13.86 8.10
N ALA A 33 1.41 -13.31 9.32
CA ALA A 33 1.86 -11.95 9.64
C ALA A 33 3.36 -11.75 9.44
N VAL A 34 4.20 -12.74 9.80
CA VAL A 34 5.67 -12.66 9.61
C VAL A 34 6.02 -12.82 8.14
N ALA A 35 5.32 -13.69 7.41
CA ALA A 35 5.50 -13.84 5.96
C ALA A 35 5.17 -12.53 5.23
N LEU A 36 4.05 -11.90 5.58
CA LEU A 36 3.67 -10.59 5.05
C LEU A 36 4.71 -9.52 5.38
N LEU A 37 5.16 -9.46 6.64
CA LEU A 37 6.17 -8.50 7.06
C LEU A 37 7.48 -8.67 6.30
N ARG A 38 7.92 -9.92 6.06
CA ARG A 38 9.10 -10.23 5.24
C ARG A 38 9.03 -9.57 3.85
N ASP A 39 7.84 -9.55 3.26
CA ASP A 39 7.65 -9.06 1.91
C ASP A 39 7.57 -7.53 1.83
N ILE A 40 7.07 -6.86 2.88
CA ILE A 40 6.81 -5.42 2.86
C ILE A 40 7.77 -4.60 3.72
N PHE A 41 8.52 -5.22 4.65
CA PHE A 41 9.39 -4.50 5.58
C PHE A 41 10.49 -3.72 4.86
N ASN A 42 10.63 -2.46 5.22
CA ASN A 42 11.67 -1.57 4.71
C ASN A 42 12.05 -0.52 5.77
N PRO A 43 13.13 0.27 5.57
CA PRO A 43 13.59 1.24 6.57
C PRO A 43 12.59 2.34 6.96
N SER A 44 11.54 2.57 6.16
CA SER A 44 10.53 3.60 6.43
C SER A 44 9.54 3.21 7.53
N PHE A 45 9.50 1.93 7.94
CA PHE A 45 8.65 1.49 9.04
C PHE A 45 9.10 2.17 10.34
N GLN A 46 8.19 2.90 10.96
CA GLN A 46 8.41 3.58 12.25
C GLN A 46 7.80 2.80 13.41
N ASN A 47 6.62 2.23 13.23
CA ASN A 47 5.92 1.46 14.25
C ASN A 47 5.17 0.29 13.62
N ILE A 48 5.09 -0.82 14.38
CA ILE A 48 4.30 -2.01 14.06
C ILE A 48 3.47 -2.33 15.31
N TYR A 49 2.17 -2.08 15.24
CA TYR A 49 1.28 -2.33 16.37
C TYR A 49 0.60 -3.70 16.23
N VAL A 50 0.63 -4.49 17.29
CA VAL A 50 0.08 -5.85 17.30
C VAL A 50 -0.76 -6.05 18.56
N ASN A 51 -2.01 -6.46 18.41
CA ASN A 51 -2.93 -6.70 19.53
C ASN A 51 -2.93 -8.15 20.06
N ASP A 52 -2.42 -9.09 19.27
CA ASP A 52 -2.25 -10.48 19.66
C ASP A 52 -0.87 -10.72 20.28
N ALA A 53 -0.79 -11.47 21.38
CA ALA A 53 0.45 -11.68 22.11
C ALA A 53 1.44 -12.57 21.35
N ASP A 54 0.96 -13.65 20.75
CA ASP A 54 1.81 -14.62 20.08
C ASP A 54 2.37 -14.03 18.77
N ILE A 55 1.50 -13.33 18.03
CA ILE A 55 1.89 -12.59 16.81
C ILE A 55 2.91 -11.49 17.15
N TYR A 56 2.72 -10.79 18.29
CA TYR A 56 3.68 -9.77 18.76
C TYR A 56 5.07 -10.37 18.98
N HIS A 57 5.17 -11.48 19.70
CA HIS A 57 6.45 -12.14 19.94
C HIS A 57 7.08 -12.60 18.63
N ASN A 58 6.32 -13.27 17.77
CA ASN A 58 6.82 -13.73 16.47
C ASN A 58 7.35 -12.61 15.58
N ILE A 59 6.65 -11.49 15.52
CA ILE A 59 7.07 -10.32 14.73
C ILE A 59 8.31 -9.66 15.34
N ARG A 60 8.36 -9.53 16.67
CA ARG A 60 9.50 -8.94 17.37
C ARG A 60 10.76 -9.76 17.16
N ASP A 61 10.66 -11.08 17.30
CA ASP A 61 11.79 -12.01 17.07
C ASP A 61 12.26 -11.94 15.62
N TYR A 62 11.32 -11.84 14.67
CA TYR A 62 11.67 -11.68 13.27
C TYR A 62 12.38 -10.34 13.00
N VAL A 63 11.86 -9.22 13.54
CA VAL A 63 12.49 -7.89 13.38
C VAL A 63 13.88 -7.87 14.00
N SER A 64 14.09 -8.50 15.17
CA SER A 64 15.42 -8.60 15.80
C SER A 64 16.43 -9.32 14.90
N LEU A 65 15.96 -10.28 14.10
CA LEU A 65 16.80 -11.04 13.18
C LEU A 65 17.18 -10.25 11.93
N ILE A 66 16.21 -9.52 11.33
CA ILE A 66 16.42 -8.83 10.04
C ILE A 66 16.94 -7.40 10.20
N ALA A 67 16.63 -6.75 11.32
CA ALA A 67 17.01 -5.38 11.65
C ALA A 67 17.39 -5.25 13.13
N PRO A 68 18.56 -5.82 13.55
CA PRO A 68 19.00 -5.78 14.94
C PRO A 68 19.04 -4.33 15.48
N GLY A 69 18.52 -4.16 16.70
CA GLY A 69 18.44 -2.85 17.35
C GLY A 69 17.21 -2.01 16.97
N ARG A 70 16.28 -2.58 16.16
CA ARG A 70 15.01 -1.94 15.80
C ARG A 70 13.79 -2.64 16.38
N GLU A 71 13.95 -3.54 17.32
CA GLU A 71 12.87 -4.30 17.96
C GLU A 71 11.83 -3.40 18.65
N GLU A 72 12.24 -2.21 19.04
CA GLU A 72 11.41 -1.20 19.70
C GLU A 72 10.25 -0.68 18.83
N ILE A 73 10.39 -0.77 17.50
CA ILE A 73 9.29 -0.37 16.58
C ILE A 73 8.09 -1.30 16.71
N VAL A 74 8.29 -2.53 17.20
CA VAL A 74 7.21 -3.49 17.42
C VAL A 74 6.58 -3.22 18.78
N GLN A 75 5.34 -2.78 18.78
CA GLN A 75 4.61 -2.37 19.97
C GLN A 75 3.36 -3.22 20.17
N ARG A 76 3.18 -3.71 21.41
CA ARG A 76 1.95 -4.40 21.76
C ARG A 76 0.84 -3.40 22.00
N TYR A 77 -0.26 -3.56 21.27
CA TYR A 77 -1.45 -2.75 21.45
C TYR A 77 -2.36 -3.39 22.52
N THR A 78 -2.68 -2.62 23.57
CA THR A 78 -3.54 -3.06 24.67
C THR A 78 -4.68 -2.06 24.95
N GLY A 79 -4.99 -1.18 23.98
CA GLY A 79 -6.05 -0.21 24.11
C GLY A 79 -7.45 -0.85 24.17
N GLU A 80 -8.41 -0.14 24.72
CA GLU A 80 -9.82 -0.58 24.85
C GLU A 80 -10.54 -0.62 23.50
N LEU A 81 -10.20 0.30 22.58
CA LEU A 81 -10.79 0.33 21.24
C LEU A 81 -10.16 -0.75 20.35
N PRO A 82 -10.91 -1.31 19.38
CA PRO A 82 -10.32 -2.14 18.36
C PRO A 82 -9.15 -1.42 17.67
N ILE A 83 -8.05 -2.13 17.42
CA ILE A 83 -6.81 -1.53 16.90
C ILE A 83 -7.03 -0.70 15.63
N PHE A 84 -7.85 -1.15 14.69
CA PHE A 84 -8.15 -0.44 13.46
C PHE A 84 -8.97 0.84 13.70
N ASP A 85 -9.85 0.84 14.71
CA ASP A 85 -10.64 2.01 15.06
C ASP A 85 -9.78 3.07 15.74
N ASN A 86 -8.85 2.64 16.62
CA ASN A 86 -7.91 3.53 17.29
C ASN A 86 -7.03 4.30 16.29
N PHE A 87 -6.61 3.66 15.21
CA PHE A 87 -5.82 4.30 14.13
C PHE A 87 -6.68 4.82 12.98
N ALA A 88 -8.00 4.92 13.14
CA ALA A 88 -8.96 5.35 12.12
C ALA A 88 -8.90 4.57 10.79
N ILE A 89 -8.34 3.36 10.80
CA ILE A 89 -8.19 2.50 9.60
C ILE A 89 -9.55 2.01 9.13
N THR A 90 -10.45 1.61 10.05
CA THR A 90 -11.80 1.18 9.70
C THR A 90 -12.57 2.25 8.92
N LYS A 91 -12.43 3.53 9.30
CA LYS A 91 -13.03 4.66 8.58
C LYS A 91 -12.44 4.81 7.19
N GLN A 92 -11.12 4.70 7.06
CA GLN A 92 -10.43 4.78 5.78
C GLN A 92 -10.85 3.63 4.85
N ILE A 93 -10.93 2.39 5.35
CA ILE A 93 -11.38 1.22 4.58
C ILE A 93 -12.82 1.43 4.07
N LYS A 94 -13.73 1.89 4.93
CA LYS A 94 -15.12 2.15 4.54
C LYS A 94 -15.25 3.23 3.46
N SER A 95 -14.40 4.26 3.49
CA SER A 95 -14.37 5.32 2.49
C SER A 95 -13.62 4.96 1.21
N LEU A 96 -12.77 3.93 1.26
CA LEU A 96 -11.87 3.57 0.17
C LEU A 96 -12.59 3.22 -1.14
N PHE A 97 -13.74 2.55 -1.05
CA PHE A 97 -14.52 2.12 -2.22
C PHE A 97 -15.57 3.15 -2.67
N GLY A 98 -15.50 4.37 -2.15
CA GLY A 98 -16.36 5.46 -2.60
C GLY A 98 -16.08 5.83 -4.07
N ARG A 99 -17.14 6.19 -4.81
CA ARG A 99 -17.04 6.64 -6.21
C ARG A 99 -16.20 7.91 -6.33
N THR A 100 -16.32 8.83 -5.38
CA THR A 100 -15.64 10.12 -5.37
C THR A 100 -14.49 10.11 -4.37
N VAL A 101 -13.31 10.54 -4.81
CA VAL A 101 -12.11 10.69 -3.99
C VAL A 101 -11.66 12.14 -4.05
N THR A 102 -11.80 12.87 -2.94
CA THR A 102 -11.29 14.24 -2.84
C THR A 102 -9.80 14.19 -2.47
N TYR A 103 -9.00 14.98 -3.18
CA TYR A 103 -7.59 15.13 -2.92
C TYR A 103 -7.22 16.61 -2.71
N LYS A 104 -6.15 17.11 -3.25
CA LYS A 104 -5.60 18.42 -2.96
C LYS A 104 -6.59 19.58 -3.26
N SER A 105 -6.88 20.42 -2.25
CA SER A 105 -7.55 21.73 -2.40
C SER A 105 -8.95 21.69 -3.07
N GLY A 106 -9.73 20.65 -2.80
CA GLY A 106 -11.09 20.51 -3.30
C GLY A 106 -11.21 19.92 -4.70
N ALA A 107 -10.09 19.57 -5.35
CA ALA A 107 -10.10 18.74 -6.53
C ALA A 107 -10.49 17.30 -6.16
N TYR A 108 -11.11 16.58 -7.07
CA TYR A 108 -11.60 15.22 -6.82
C TYR A 108 -11.53 14.34 -8.05
N LEU A 109 -11.41 13.04 -7.82
CA LEU A 109 -11.52 11.98 -8.82
C LEU A 109 -12.92 11.38 -8.77
N ILE A 110 -13.45 10.99 -9.92
CA ILE A 110 -14.60 10.08 -10.02
C ILE A 110 -14.06 8.77 -10.56
N ILE A 111 -14.22 7.68 -9.80
CA ILE A 111 -13.73 6.34 -10.17
C ILE A 111 -14.94 5.45 -10.44
N GLU A 112 -15.04 4.97 -11.66
CA GLU A 112 -16.11 4.10 -12.11
C GLU A 112 -15.59 2.78 -12.66
N HIS A 113 -16.36 1.74 -12.40
CA HIS A 113 -16.08 0.40 -12.90
C HIS A 113 -17.10 0.07 -13.99
N THR A 114 -16.61 -0.26 -15.17
CA THR A 114 -17.41 -0.79 -16.26
C THR A 114 -17.16 -2.29 -16.41
N GLU A 115 -17.88 -2.95 -17.29
CA GLU A 115 -17.69 -4.39 -17.55
C GLU A 115 -16.28 -4.72 -18.07
N ALA A 116 -15.67 -3.83 -18.86
CA ALA A 116 -14.39 -4.09 -19.53
C ALA A 116 -13.19 -3.27 -19.01
N MET A 117 -13.44 -2.18 -18.30
CA MET A 117 -12.38 -1.26 -17.87
C MET A 117 -12.79 -0.42 -16.67
N HIS A 118 -11.80 0.22 -16.08
CA HIS A 118 -12.02 1.26 -15.07
C HIS A 118 -11.82 2.64 -15.70
N VAL A 119 -12.67 3.58 -15.34
CA VAL A 119 -12.57 4.96 -15.81
C VAL A 119 -12.37 5.89 -14.62
N ILE A 120 -11.41 6.79 -14.74
CA ILE A 120 -11.09 7.79 -13.71
C ILE A 120 -11.16 9.16 -14.34
N ASP A 121 -12.12 9.98 -13.89
CA ASP A 121 -12.31 11.37 -14.33
C ASP A 121 -11.72 12.33 -13.31
N VAL A 122 -10.93 13.30 -13.77
CA VAL A 122 -10.21 14.27 -12.94
C VAL A 122 -10.93 15.60 -12.95
N ASN A 123 -11.35 16.08 -11.78
CA ASN A 123 -12.08 17.33 -11.61
C ASN A 123 -11.28 18.33 -10.76
N SER A 124 -11.18 19.59 -11.24
CA SER A 124 -10.48 20.68 -10.54
C SER A 124 -11.26 21.29 -9.37
N GLY A 125 -12.55 20.96 -9.24
CA GLY A 125 -13.44 21.67 -8.31
C GLY A 125 -13.63 23.13 -8.70
N ASN A 126 -13.82 24.03 -7.71
CA ASN A 126 -14.14 25.45 -7.93
C ASN A 126 -12.95 26.33 -8.36
N ARG A 127 -11.97 25.81 -9.12
CA ARG A 127 -10.71 26.49 -9.44
C ARG A 127 -10.63 27.07 -10.86
N SER A 128 -11.69 27.59 -11.46
CA SER A 128 -11.60 28.23 -12.76
C SER A 128 -11.30 29.75 -12.63
N LYS A 129 -10.08 30.18 -13.00
CA LYS A 129 -9.74 31.61 -13.17
C LYS A 129 -8.76 31.78 -14.34
N GLY A 130 -9.14 32.56 -15.35
CA GLY A 130 -8.31 33.18 -16.40
C GLY A 130 -7.42 32.26 -17.27
N SER A 131 -7.27 32.53 -18.57
CA SER A 131 -6.64 31.59 -19.53
C SER A 131 -5.18 31.15 -19.19
N ASP A 132 -4.30 32.07 -18.78
CA ASP A 132 -2.90 31.68 -18.43
C ASP A 132 -2.79 31.03 -17.05
N ALA A 133 -3.69 31.40 -16.14
CA ALA A 133 -3.84 30.73 -14.86
C ALA A 133 -4.48 29.34 -15.02
N GLN A 134 -5.21 29.10 -16.10
CA GLN A 134 -5.91 27.83 -16.35
C GLN A 134 -4.94 26.70 -16.71
N GLU A 135 -3.97 26.91 -17.61
CA GLU A 135 -2.96 25.90 -17.99
C GLU A 135 -2.09 25.52 -16.79
N LYS A 136 -1.61 26.51 -16.01
CA LYS A 136 -0.85 26.26 -14.79
C LYS A 136 -1.67 25.51 -13.75
N THR A 137 -2.94 25.86 -13.61
CA THR A 137 -3.86 25.16 -12.69
C THR A 137 -4.10 23.72 -13.16
N ALA A 138 -4.27 23.51 -14.48
CA ALA A 138 -4.48 22.18 -15.05
C ALA A 138 -3.29 21.24 -14.76
N ILE A 139 -2.05 21.67 -15.01
CA ILE A 139 -0.86 20.85 -14.72
C ILE A 139 -0.71 20.55 -13.22
N ASP A 140 -0.95 21.55 -12.34
CA ASP A 140 -0.86 21.36 -10.90
C ASP A 140 -1.92 20.37 -10.37
N VAL A 141 -3.15 20.46 -10.88
CA VAL A 141 -4.24 19.54 -10.51
C VAL A 141 -3.98 18.15 -11.05
N ASN A 142 -3.61 18.03 -12.33
CA ASN A 142 -3.33 16.76 -12.97
C ASN A 142 -2.14 16.03 -12.33
N THR A 143 -1.09 16.76 -11.95
CA THR A 143 0.07 16.18 -11.24
C THR A 143 -0.33 15.62 -9.87
N ALA A 144 -1.11 16.38 -9.11
CA ALA A 144 -1.64 15.91 -7.84
C ALA A 144 -2.65 14.75 -8.02
N ALA A 145 -3.44 14.77 -9.11
CA ALA A 145 -4.31 13.67 -9.48
C ALA A 145 -3.52 12.38 -9.77
N ALA A 146 -2.41 12.48 -10.51
CA ALA A 146 -1.56 11.34 -10.84
C ALA A 146 -1.02 10.64 -9.58
N ASP A 147 -0.58 11.40 -8.58
CA ASP A 147 -0.15 10.85 -7.28
C ASP A 147 -1.29 10.12 -6.56
N GLU A 148 -2.49 10.74 -6.52
CA GLU A 148 -3.65 10.14 -5.88
C GLU A 148 -4.17 8.93 -6.67
N ILE A 149 -4.17 8.96 -8.00
CA ILE A 149 -4.54 7.83 -8.85
C ILE A 149 -3.61 6.64 -8.56
N ALA A 150 -2.29 6.85 -8.59
CA ALA A 150 -1.32 5.80 -8.25
C ALA A 150 -1.58 5.20 -6.86
N ARG A 151 -1.97 6.04 -5.88
CA ARG A 151 -2.36 5.59 -4.54
C ARG A 151 -3.64 4.77 -4.57
N GLN A 152 -4.68 5.24 -5.28
CA GLN A 152 -5.98 4.57 -5.36
C GLN A 152 -5.90 3.21 -6.07
N LEU A 153 -5.10 3.11 -7.14
CA LEU A 153 -4.87 1.84 -7.84
C LEU A 153 -4.31 0.77 -6.89
N ARG A 154 -3.32 1.14 -6.08
CA ARG A 154 -2.76 0.22 -5.06
C ARG A 154 -3.73 -0.10 -3.95
N LEU A 155 -4.43 0.89 -3.39
CA LEU A 155 -5.35 0.70 -2.27
C LEU A 155 -6.56 -0.15 -2.63
N ARG A 156 -7.06 -0.04 -3.87
CA ARG A 156 -8.24 -0.76 -4.36
C ARG A 156 -7.88 -2.05 -5.07
N ASP A 157 -6.58 -2.34 -5.23
CA ASP A 157 -6.06 -3.49 -6.00
C ASP A 157 -6.67 -3.52 -7.42
N MET A 158 -6.65 -2.36 -8.09
CA MET A 158 -7.26 -2.20 -9.42
C MET A 158 -6.34 -2.72 -10.49
N GLY A 159 -6.83 -3.64 -11.30
CA GLY A 159 -6.12 -4.22 -12.43
C GLY A 159 -6.91 -4.12 -13.74
N GLY A 160 -6.34 -4.63 -14.83
CA GLY A 160 -6.95 -4.58 -16.15
C GLY A 160 -6.72 -3.26 -16.88
N ILE A 161 -7.65 -2.83 -17.72
CA ILE A 161 -7.57 -1.59 -18.47
C ILE A 161 -8.09 -0.44 -17.61
N ILE A 162 -7.28 0.59 -17.46
CA ILE A 162 -7.62 1.79 -16.70
C ILE A 162 -7.46 2.99 -17.61
N VAL A 163 -8.54 3.73 -17.83
CA VAL A 163 -8.58 4.96 -18.62
C VAL A 163 -8.67 6.13 -17.65
N VAL A 164 -7.75 7.08 -17.80
CA VAL A 164 -7.73 8.30 -17.00
C VAL A 164 -7.99 9.49 -17.89
N ASP A 165 -9.06 10.21 -17.59
CA ASP A 165 -9.43 11.47 -18.25
C ASP A 165 -8.89 12.64 -17.42
N PHE A 166 -7.74 13.16 -17.81
CA PHE A 166 -7.11 14.30 -17.19
C PHE A 166 -7.69 15.62 -17.72
N ILE A 167 -7.59 16.69 -16.92
CA ILE A 167 -7.97 18.01 -17.37
C ILE A 167 -7.16 18.40 -18.60
N ASP A 168 -7.83 18.90 -19.64
CA ASP A 168 -7.22 19.33 -20.88
C ASP A 168 -6.04 20.30 -20.68
N MET A 169 -4.96 20.04 -21.40
CA MET A 169 -3.77 20.89 -21.45
C MET A 169 -3.41 21.18 -22.89
N ALA A 170 -3.30 22.46 -23.22
CA ALA A 170 -2.96 22.92 -24.57
C ALA A 170 -1.49 22.58 -24.95
N GLU A 171 -0.56 22.75 -24.01
CA GLU A 171 0.84 22.58 -24.24
C GLU A 171 1.28 21.10 -24.24
N ALA A 172 1.87 20.63 -25.35
CA ALA A 172 2.42 19.29 -25.47
C ALA A 172 3.50 18.99 -24.40
N ALA A 173 4.29 20.01 -24.03
CA ALA A 173 5.31 19.89 -23.00
C ALA A 173 4.74 19.56 -21.62
N ASN A 174 3.55 20.10 -21.29
CA ASN A 174 2.86 19.82 -20.05
C ASN A 174 2.25 18.41 -20.04
N ARG A 175 1.72 17.94 -21.17
CA ARG A 175 1.25 16.55 -21.32
C ARG A 175 2.39 15.55 -21.13
N GLN A 176 3.55 15.84 -21.72
CA GLN A 176 4.74 14.99 -21.53
C GLN A 176 5.21 14.96 -20.07
N LYS A 177 5.24 16.11 -19.39
CA LYS A 177 5.59 16.17 -17.95
C LYS A 177 4.62 15.37 -17.09
N LEU A 178 3.32 15.43 -17.40
CA LEU A 178 2.31 14.64 -16.69
C LEU A 178 2.55 13.13 -16.89
N PHE A 179 2.81 12.71 -18.13
CA PHE A 179 3.13 11.31 -18.44
C PHE A 179 4.36 10.81 -17.67
N GLU A 180 5.43 11.59 -17.65
CA GLU A 180 6.65 11.27 -16.89
C GLU A 180 6.38 11.22 -15.37
N HIS A 181 5.56 12.15 -14.86
CA HIS A 181 5.17 12.17 -13.46
C HIS A 181 4.35 10.92 -13.07
N MET A 182 3.35 10.56 -13.89
CA MET A 182 2.54 9.36 -13.66
C MET A 182 3.41 8.09 -13.69
N THR A 183 4.33 8.00 -14.65
CA THR A 183 5.29 6.89 -14.73
C THR A 183 6.14 6.78 -13.47
N LYS A 184 6.61 7.92 -12.95
CA LYS A 184 7.37 7.97 -11.70
C LYS A 184 6.51 7.60 -10.47
N ALA A 185 5.27 8.06 -10.39
CA ALA A 185 4.35 7.75 -9.29
C ALA A 185 4.03 6.25 -9.22
N MET A 186 3.98 5.59 -10.40
CA MET A 186 3.73 4.14 -10.51
C MET A 186 4.99 3.28 -10.36
N ALA A 187 6.19 3.85 -10.41
CA ALA A 187 7.46 3.09 -10.41
C ALA A 187 7.65 2.18 -9.18
N ASN A 188 7.02 2.52 -8.05
CA ASN A 188 7.07 1.73 -6.82
C ASN A 188 5.93 0.72 -6.70
N ASP A 189 5.06 0.61 -7.71
CA ASP A 189 4.00 -0.39 -7.72
C ASP A 189 4.59 -1.77 -8.01
N ARG A 190 4.18 -2.78 -7.24
CA ARG A 190 4.62 -4.16 -7.43
C ARG A 190 3.89 -4.86 -8.58
N ALA A 191 2.70 -4.38 -8.93
CA ALA A 191 1.95 -4.91 -10.05
C ALA A 191 2.63 -4.54 -11.37
N LYS A 192 2.76 -5.52 -12.26
CA LYS A 192 3.28 -5.26 -13.62
C LYS A 192 2.28 -4.37 -14.36
N HIS A 193 2.72 -3.23 -14.81
CA HIS A 193 1.89 -2.25 -15.51
C HIS A 193 2.61 -1.65 -16.71
N ASN A 194 1.84 -1.06 -17.61
CA ASN A 194 2.33 -0.28 -18.74
C ASN A 194 1.47 0.98 -18.87
N ILE A 195 2.09 2.15 -18.99
CA ILE A 195 1.41 3.43 -19.14
C ILE A 195 1.52 3.84 -20.58
N LEU A 196 0.38 4.15 -21.19
CA LEU A 196 0.28 4.66 -22.57
C LEU A 196 -0.04 6.15 -22.53
N HIS A 197 0.43 6.85 -23.55
CA HIS A 197 0.20 8.30 -23.72
C HIS A 197 -1.12 8.56 -24.43
#